data_70e5fa1ba65db56f136716bc0855bc7e
#
_entry.id   70e5fa1ba65db56f136716bc0855bc7e
#
_cell.length_a   1.000
_cell.length_b   1.000
_cell.length_c   1.000
_cell.angle_alpha   90.00
_cell.angle_beta   90.00
_cell.angle_gamma   90.00
#
_symmetry.space_group_name_H-M   'P 1'
#
loop_
_entity.id
_entity.type
_entity.pdbx_description
1 polymer ?
#
loop_
_entity_poly.entity_id
_entity_poly.type
_entity_poly.pdbx_seq_one_letter_code
_entity_poly.pdbx_strand_id
1 'polypeptide(L)'
;MDKAVLDTSIVINGRFSKMLENGEIGECEIIIPAAVIDELQAQASKGRDVGFKGLEEVKKIREIAESKGLTVKFVGERPSLEDIKLARSGRIDALIRDVAKSEKGTLYTSDYVQALVAEAEGISVKYVEAYVRKERFKFEDYLTPETILLEFKSGSCPVAKIVDGEEVKLIKIGDKPLSEEEVNELIEEIIGECRLSDECSIRILKTGAMILQLRDYRIAVAKPPFSDKLELMIRRLSFKPRFEVKPLSILMERIWDKSVGILVIGAPESGVLELAKILVNAYREKGRMVKVVEYGKMLGEVGDLTCYGLLEGDIEKTAEFLIQIKPDCIFLNDMSSSKDFKSFIKLRLAGITAIGIIYADDPLQVLKRFVSKLDLDLLTKTLNFLILAIDKILGIYELNMTIRAPTGRDPTHIKPLVEIRNLPKGGVEYEIYSDGGKLIVEVEKLKERIKYLRERAELLIKQIKSFDPDASIEFVSLDRVVFTINGDLIPKLSNLRKDFVEATGVMLEFRARAK
;
A
#
# COMPACT_ATOMS: atom_id res chain seq x y z
N MET A 1 -13.86 23.60 -47.28
CA MET A 1 -13.06 22.49 -46.80
C MET A 1 -12.85 22.73 -45.30
N ASP A 2 -13.24 21.80 -44.48
CA ASP A 2 -13.09 21.95 -43.04
C ASP A 2 -11.62 21.97 -42.65
N LYS A 3 -11.27 22.75 -41.65
CA LYS A 3 -9.89 22.88 -41.17
C LYS A 3 -9.78 22.37 -39.75
N ALA A 4 -8.88 21.44 -39.53
CA ALA A 4 -8.56 20.90 -38.19
C ALA A 4 -7.25 21.52 -37.69
N VAL A 5 -7.33 22.36 -36.68
CA VAL A 5 -6.16 22.98 -36.02
C VAL A 5 -5.78 22.19 -34.81
N LEU A 6 -4.54 21.70 -34.76
CA LEU A 6 -4.09 20.80 -33.70
C LEU A 6 -3.41 21.55 -32.56
N ASP A 7 -3.85 21.28 -31.35
CA ASP A 7 -3.19 21.70 -30.12
C ASP A 7 -2.05 20.73 -29.73
N THR A 8 -1.09 21.18 -28.93
CA THR A 8 0.02 20.38 -28.43
C THR A 8 -0.46 19.15 -27.70
N SER A 9 -1.51 19.28 -26.88
CA SER A 9 -2.04 18.20 -26.05
C SER A 9 -2.58 17.02 -26.86
N ILE A 10 -3.31 17.28 -27.97
CA ILE A 10 -3.88 16.21 -28.80
C ILE A 10 -2.82 15.51 -29.65
N VAL A 11 -1.74 16.24 -30.02
CA VAL A 11 -0.59 15.67 -30.72
C VAL A 11 0.17 14.73 -29.78
N ILE A 12 0.52 15.18 -28.57
CA ILE A 12 1.30 14.40 -27.60
C ILE A 12 0.62 13.08 -27.23
N ASN A 13 -0.71 13.05 -27.13
CA ASN A 13 -1.44 11.84 -26.70
C ASN A 13 -1.78 10.89 -27.86
N GLY A 14 -1.42 11.23 -29.11
CA GLY A 14 -1.63 10.36 -30.26
C GLY A 14 -3.09 10.08 -30.61
N ARG A 15 -4.02 10.91 -30.12
CA ARG A 15 -5.46 10.70 -30.39
C ARG A 15 -5.83 11.12 -31.82
N PHE A 16 -5.21 12.17 -32.34
CA PHE A 16 -5.54 12.66 -33.65
C PHE A 16 -5.16 11.69 -34.77
N SER A 17 -3.98 11.08 -34.71
CA SER A 17 -3.58 10.05 -35.68
C SER A 17 -4.50 8.83 -35.62
N LYS A 18 -4.91 8.38 -34.42
CA LYS A 18 -5.88 7.29 -34.28
C LYS A 18 -7.24 7.64 -34.87
N MET A 19 -7.73 8.86 -34.66
CA MET A 19 -8.99 9.33 -35.26
C MET A 19 -8.89 9.38 -36.80
N LEU A 20 -7.71 9.76 -37.34
CA LEU A 20 -7.45 9.69 -38.79
C LEU A 20 -7.46 8.24 -39.29
N GLU A 21 -6.75 7.33 -38.60
CA GLU A 21 -6.70 5.90 -38.96
C GLU A 21 -8.10 5.28 -38.98
N ASN A 22 -8.90 5.55 -37.94
CA ASN A 22 -10.26 5.03 -37.77
C ASN A 22 -11.29 5.65 -38.74
N GLY A 23 -10.93 6.72 -39.48
CA GLY A 23 -11.87 7.42 -40.33
C GLY A 23 -12.90 8.28 -39.60
N GLU A 24 -12.64 8.64 -38.34
CA GLU A 24 -13.50 9.54 -37.54
C GLU A 24 -13.39 11.00 -37.98
N ILE A 25 -12.36 11.33 -38.75
CA ILE A 25 -12.10 12.65 -39.33
C ILE A 25 -12.33 12.55 -40.86
N GLY A 26 -13.29 13.35 -41.33
CA GLY A 26 -13.58 13.45 -42.77
C GLY A 26 -12.53 14.24 -43.57
N GLU A 27 -12.84 14.53 -44.80
CA GLU A 27 -11.97 15.36 -45.68
C GLU A 27 -11.78 16.75 -45.08
N CYS A 28 -10.60 17.04 -44.58
CA CYS A 28 -10.24 18.33 -43.97
C CYS A 28 -8.79 18.70 -44.28
N GLU A 29 -8.49 19.98 -44.18
CA GLU A 29 -7.12 20.48 -44.13
C GLU A 29 -6.60 20.44 -42.69
N ILE A 30 -5.48 19.76 -42.45
CA ILE A 30 -4.88 19.65 -41.13
C ILE A 30 -3.88 20.79 -40.94
N ILE A 31 -4.07 21.59 -39.90
CA ILE A 31 -3.23 22.74 -39.58
C ILE A 31 -2.49 22.47 -38.27
N ILE A 32 -1.19 22.50 -38.36
CA ILE A 32 -0.31 22.37 -37.17
C ILE A 32 0.30 23.76 -36.91
N PRO A 33 -0.07 24.44 -35.83
CA PRO A 33 0.53 25.72 -35.47
C PRO A 33 2.04 25.61 -35.28
N ALA A 34 2.82 26.59 -35.73
CA ALA A 34 4.27 26.62 -35.53
C ALA A 34 4.64 26.56 -34.06
N ALA A 35 3.83 27.17 -33.20
CA ALA A 35 3.98 27.13 -31.74
C ALA A 35 3.98 25.71 -31.17
N VAL A 36 3.21 24.76 -31.74
CA VAL A 36 3.19 23.35 -31.32
C VAL A 36 4.54 22.70 -31.61
N ILE A 37 5.11 22.91 -32.77
CA ILE A 37 6.42 22.34 -33.15
C ILE A 37 7.52 22.88 -32.25
N ASP A 38 7.54 24.21 -32.00
CA ASP A 38 8.56 24.83 -31.17
C ASP A 38 8.45 24.39 -29.72
N GLU A 39 7.24 24.16 -29.20
CA GLU A 39 7.03 23.62 -27.88
C GLU A 39 7.55 22.17 -27.76
N LEU A 40 7.19 21.30 -28.71
CA LEU A 40 7.64 19.93 -28.77
C LEU A 40 9.17 19.85 -28.86
N GLN A 41 9.78 20.70 -29.71
CA GLN A 41 11.24 20.80 -29.85
C GLN A 41 11.89 21.24 -28.52
N ALA A 42 11.31 22.23 -27.85
CA ALA A 42 11.82 22.70 -26.56
C ALA A 42 11.75 21.62 -25.46
N GLN A 43 10.70 20.80 -25.46
CA GLN A 43 10.58 19.65 -24.56
C GLN A 43 11.63 18.58 -24.88
N ALA A 44 11.81 18.22 -26.16
CA ALA A 44 12.79 17.24 -26.62
C ALA A 44 14.23 17.69 -26.31
N SER A 45 14.56 18.97 -26.54
CA SER A 45 15.89 19.52 -26.23
C SER A 45 16.23 19.52 -24.74
N LYS A 46 15.22 19.45 -23.87
CA LYS A 46 15.37 19.26 -22.41
C LYS A 46 15.44 17.78 -22.01
N GLY A 47 15.53 16.87 -22.98
CA GLY A 47 15.57 15.42 -22.74
C GLY A 47 14.25 14.84 -22.24
N ARG A 48 13.11 15.50 -22.49
CA ARG A 48 11.80 15.00 -22.09
C ARG A 48 11.20 14.12 -23.16
N ASP A 49 10.84 12.88 -22.82
CA ASP A 49 10.22 11.88 -23.71
C ASP A 49 8.99 12.43 -24.46
N VAL A 50 8.20 13.27 -23.78
CA VAL A 50 7.00 13.89 -24.32
C VAL A 50 7.27 14.71 -25.58
N GLY A 51 8.41 15.40 -25.66
CA GLY A 51 8.81 16.16 -26.83
C GLY A 51 9.13 15.25 -28.02
N PHE A 52 9.89 14.18 -27.81
CA PHE A 52 10.23 13.22 -28.85
C PHE A 52 8.97 12.51 -29.36
N LYS A 53 8.12 11.99 -28.47
CA LYS A 53 6.84 11.36 -28.84
C LYS A 53 5.94 12.30 -29.64
N GLY A 54 5.84 13.57 -29.22
CA GLY A 54 5.04 14.54 -29.99
C GLY A 54 5.57 14.82 -31.40
N LEU A 55 6.89 14.89 -31.56
CA LEU A 55 7.49 15.06 -32.90
C LEU A 55 7.31 13.83 -33.79
N GLU A 56 7.44 12.63 -33.23
CA GLU A 56 7.14 11.37 -33.93
C GLU A 56 5.67 11.30 -34.33
N GLU A 57 4.78 11.74 -33.48
CA GLU A 57 3.34 11.79 -33.75
C GLU A 57 3.00 12.77 -34.90
N VAL A 58 3.65 13.93 -34.94
CA VAL A 58 3.51 14.86 -36.07
C VAL A 58 3.94 14.20 -37.36
N LYS A 59 5.05 13.43 -37.35
CA LYS A 59 5.50 12.67 -38.53
C LYS A 59 4.45 11.64 -38.95
N LYS A 60 3.91 10.87 -37.98
CA LYS A 60 2.87 9.88 -38.19
C LYS A 60 1.59 10.50 -38.79
N ILE A 61 1.14 11.64 -38.25
CA ILE A 61 -0.02 12.39 -38.79
C ILE A 61 0.20 12.76 -40.26
N ARG A 62 1.40 13.23 -40.62
CA ARG A 62 1.73 13.55 -42.00
C ARG A 62 1.67 12.33 -42.93
N GLU A 63 2.26 11.21 -42.51
CA GLU A 63 2.27 9.96 -43.28
C GLU A 63 0.85 9.44 -43.53
N ILE A 64 0.00 9.45 -42.49
CA ILE A 64 -1.41 9.03 -42.62
C ILE A 64 -2.18 10.00 -43.49
N ALA A 65 -2.01 11.31 -43.32
CA ALA A 65 -2.68 12.33 -44.11
C ALA A 65 -2.33 12.18 -45.61
N GLU A 66 -1.04 12.01 -45.93
CA GLU A 66 -0.56 11.79 -47.29
C GLU A 66 -1.17 10.52 -47.90
N SER A 67 -1.23 9.41 -47.16
CA SER A 67 -1.86 8.18 -47.65
C SER A 67 -3.37 8.33 -47.93
N LYS A 68 -4.04 9.25 -47.23
CA LYS A 68 -5.48 9.56 -47.39
C LYS A 68 -5.75 10.76 -48.32
N GLY A 69 -4.73 11.35 -48.93
CA GLY A 69 -4.88 12.51 -49.81
C GLY A 69 -5.26 13.80 -49.07
N LEU A 70 -5.03 13.88 -47.78
CA LEU A 70 -5.28 15.07 -46.95
C LEU A 70 -4.06 16.00 -46.95
N THR A 71 -4.30 17.31 -46.86
CA THR A 71 -3.23 18.31 -46.84
C THR A 71 -2.88 18.67 -45.39
N VAL A 72 -1.58 18.66 -45.07
CA VAL A 72 -1.05 19.16 -43.79
C VAL A 72 -0.29 20.45 -44.01
N LYS A 73 -0.65 21.50 -43.27
CA LYS A 73 0.02 22.81 -43.31
C LYS A 73 0.55 23.22 -41.96
N PHE A 74 1.72 23.87 -41.96
CA PHE A 74 2.28 24.52 -40.81
C PHE A 74 2.03 26.02 -40.89
N VAL A 75 1.33 26.60 -39.92
CA VAL A 75 0.85 27.98 -39.97
C VAL A 75 1.11 28.69 -38.63
N GLY A 76 1.18 30.01 -38.68
CA GLY A 76 1.32 30.87 -37.49
C GLY A 76 2.75 31.32 -37.23
N GLU A 77 2.86 32.26 -36.31
CA GLU A 77 4.15 32.82 -35.92
C GLU A 77 4.85 31.89 -34.91
N ARG A 78 6.18 31.89 -34.98
CA ARG A 78 6.99 31.19 -33.95
C ARG A 78 7.01 31.98 -32.68
N PRO A 79 6.96 31.32 -31.48
CA PRO A 79 7.03 31.99 -30.23
C PRO A 79 8.32 32.82 -30.07
N SER A 80 8.19 34.08 -29.65
CA SER A 80 9.32 34.93 -29.28
C SER A 80 9.94 34.47 -27.97
N LEU A 81 11.13 35.00 -27.61
CA LEU A 81 11.76 34.73 -26.32
C LEU A 81 10.88 35.18 -25.15
N GLU A 82 10.06 36.22 -25.31
CA GLU A 82 9.10 36.68 -24.30
C GLU A 82 7.92 35.71 -24.18
N ASP A 83 7.38 35.19 -25.28
CA ASP A 83 6.32 34.18 -25.30
C ASP A 83 6.76 32.89 -24.59
N ILE A 84 8.02 32.48 -24.80
CA ILE A 84 8.61 31.31 -24.13
C ILE A 84 8.73 31.54 -22.60
N LYS A 85 9.08 32.74 -22.15
CA LYS A 85 9.11 33.06 -20.71
C LYS A 85 7.73 33.03 -20.09
N LEU A 86 6.70 33.41 -20.82
CA LEU A 86 5.29 33.44 -20.42
C LEU A 86 4.55 32.13 -20.75
N ALA A 87 5.23 31.10 -21.21
CA ALA A 87 4.62 29.81 -21.58
C ALA A 87 3.80 29.20 -20.43
N ARG A 88 4.27 29.32 -19.17
CA ARG A 88 3.55 28.84 -17.98
C ARG A 88 2.23 29.58 -17.70
N SER A 89 2.02 30.75 -18.27
CA SER A 89 0.78 31.54 -18.14
C SER A 89 -0.17 31.37 -19.34
N GLY A 90 -0.02 30.32 -20.13
CA GLY A 90 -0.93 30.00 -21.24
C GLY A 90 -0.67 30.82 -22.53
N ARG A 91 0.52 31.45 -22.66
CA ARG A 91 0.84 32.27 -23.83
C ARG A 91 0.98 31.43 -25.11
N ILE A 92 1.54 30.21 -25.00
CA ILE A 92 1.64 29.28 -26.16
C ILE A 92 0.24 28.85 -26.60
N ASP A 93 -0.63 28.52 -25.65
CA ASP A 93 -2.02 28.18 -25.92
C ASP A 93 -2.77 29.31 -26.65
N ALA A 94 -2.50 30.57 -26.27
CA ALA A 94 -3.08 31.72 -26.94
C ALA A 94 -2.63 31.80 -28.42
N LEU A 95 -1.34 31.58 -28.73
CA LEU A 95 -0.84 31.54 -30.11
C LEU A 95 -1.52 30.45 -30.94
N ILE A 96 -1.78 29.29 -30.33
CA ILE A 96 -2.50 28.18 -31.01
C ILE A 96 -3.96 28.59 -31.29
N ARG A 97 -4.65 29.23 -30.33
CA ARG A 97 -6.01 29.75 -30.54
C ARG A 97 -6.06 30.85 -31.60
N ASP A 98 -5.07 31.74 -31.66
CA ASP A 98 -4.97 32.77 -32.68
C ASP A 98 -4.89 32.16 -34.11
N VAL A 99 -4.16 31.06 -34.27
CA VAL A 99 -4.14 30.30 -35.54
C VAL A 99 -5.52 29.72 -35.83
N ALA A 100 -6.20 29.10 -34.89
CA ALA A 100 -7.54 28.54 -35.09
C ALA A 100 -8.54 29.62 -35.53
N LYS A 101 -8.44 30.81 -34.90
CA LYS A 101 -9.29 31.97 -35.24
C LYS A 101 -9.00 32.55 -36.62
N SER A 102 -7.71 32.76 -36.96
CA SER A 102 -7.31 33.31 -38.26
C SER A 102 -7.65 32.39 -39.42
N GLU A 103 -7.46 31.09 -39.22
CA GLU A 103 -7.75 30.05 -40.22
C GLU A 103 -9.24 29.69 -40.29
N LYS A 104 -10.06 30.17 -39.34
CA LYS A 104 -11.47 29.79 -39.17
C LYS A 104 -11.64 28.27 -39.10
N GLY A 105 -10.70 27.62 -38.42
CA GLY A 105 -10.65 26.19 -38.24
C GLY A 105 -11.23 25.74 -36.91
N THR A 106 -11.52 24.45 -36.78
CA THR A 106 -11.89 23.82 -35.53
C THR A 106 -10.64 23.44 -34.74
N LEU A 107 -10.51 23.93 -33.51
CA LEU A 107 -9.41 23.57 -32.62
C LEU A 107 -9.67 22.18 -32.07
N TYR A 108 -8.74 21.26 -32.28
CA TYR A 108 -8.72 19.93 -31.67
C TYR A 108 -7.76 19.96 -30.51
N THR A 109 -8.28 19.76 -29.31
CA THR A 109 -7.47 19.79 -28.06
C THR A 109 -7.90 18.70 -27.11
N SER A 110 -6.96 18.23 -26.32
CA SER A 110 -7.21 17.36 -25.15
C SER A 110 -7.02 18.09 -23.82
N ASP A 111 -6.75 19.40 -23.87
CA ASP A 111 -6.73 20.26 -22.69
C ASP A 111 -8.11 20.89 -22.51
N TYR A 112 -8.80 20.52 -21.43
CA TYR A 112 -10.14 21.01 -21.11
C TYR A 112 -10.18 22.53 -20.86
N VAL A 113 -9.13 23.08 -20.22
CA VAL A 113 -9.03 24.51 -19.95
C VAL A 113 -8.86 25.27 -21.29
N GLN A 114 -8.00 24.79 -22.16
CA GLN A 114 -7.80 25.31 -23.50
C GLN A 114 -9.12 25.29 -24.30
N ALA A 115 -9.88 24.20 -24.21
CA ALA A 115 -11.18 24.08 -24.88
C ALA A 115 -12.17 25.15 -24.39
N LEU A 116 -12.33 25.31 -23.07
CA LEU A 116 -13.23 26.30 -22.50
C LEU A 116 -12.86 27.75 -22.87
N VAL A 117 -11.56 28.07 -22.86
CA VAL A 117 -11.10 29.41 -23.25
C VAL A 117 -11.37 29.67 -24.72
N ALA A 118 -11.10 28.69 -25.60
CA ALA A 118 -11.35 28.80 -27.04
C ALA A 118 -12.85 28.98 -27.35
N GLU A 119 -13.72 28.23 -26.68
CA GLU A 119 -15.18 28.40 -26.77
C GLU A 119 -15.62 29.80 -26.32
N ALA A 120 -15.08 30.29 -25.21
CA ALA A 120 -15.36 31.64 -24.72
C ALA A 120 -14.89 32.73 -25.71
N GLU A 121 -13.82 32.48 -26.46
CA GLU A 121 -13.34 33.35 -27.57
C GLU A 121 -14.13 33.21 -28.88
N GLY A 122 -15.13 32.30 -28.91
CA GLY A 122 -15.97 32.05 -30.09
C GLY A 122 -15.28 31.19 -31.19
N ILE A 123 -14.26 30.43 -30.83
CA ILE A 123 -13.56 29.49 -31.69
C ILE A 123 -14.33 28.15 -31.68
N SER A 124 -14.49 27.53 -32.87
CA SER A 124 -15.00 26.16 -32.95
C SER A 124 -14.01 25.20 -32.32
N VAL A 125 -14.47 24.37 -31.37
CA VAL A 125 -13.60 23.44 -30.63
C VAL A 125 -14.14 22.03 -30.70
N LYS A 126 -13.24 21.08 -30.86
CA LYS A 126 -13.50 19.66 -30.63
C LYS A 126 -12.58 19.18 -29.50
N TYR A 127 -13.15 19.14 -28.30
CA TYR A 127 -12.47 18.53 -27.16
C TYR A 127 -12.44 17.01 -27.35
N VAL A 128 -11.26 16.41 -27.24
CA VAL A 128 -11.02 14.98 -27.35
C VAL A 128 -10.33 14.52 -26.11
N GLU A 129 -11.01 13.70 -25.31
CA GLU A 129 -10.41 13.14 -24.12
C GLU A 129 -9.11 12.39 -24.45
N ALA A 130 -8.06 12.69 -23.73
CA ALA A 130 -6.75 12.05 -23.91
C ALA A 130 -6.84 10.53 -23.69
N TYR A 131 -7.73 10.11 -22.81
CA TYR A 131 -7.97 8.71 -22.46
C TYR A 131 -9.47 8.47 -22.25
N VAL A 132 -10.01 7.39 -22.82
CA VAL A 132 -11.38 6.94 -22.56
C VAL A 132 -11.34 6.00 -21.37
N ARG A 133 -12.05 6.33 -20.31
CA ARG A 133 -12.14 5.52 -19.08
C ARG A 133 -12.56 4.08 -19.41
N LYS A 134 -11.78 3.11 -18.96
CA LYS A 134 -12.07 1.69 -19.16
C LYS A 134 -12.57 1.08 -17.85
N GLU A 135 -13.60 0.28 -17.93
CA GLU A 135 -14.11 -0.48 -16.80
C GLU A 135 -13.11 -1.56 -16.35
N ARG A 136 -12.34 -2.12 -17.29
CA ARG A 136 -11.40 -3.22 -17.06
C ARG A 136 -10.08 -2.98 -17.77
N PHE A 137 -8.97 -3.26 -17.09
CA PHE A 137 -7.62 -3.17 -17.64
C PHE A 137 -7.23 -4.43 -18.41
N LYS A 138 -6.40 -4.31 -19.42
CA LYS A 138 -5.84 -5.45 -20.17
C LYS A 138 -5.07 -6.43 -19.26
N PHE A 139 -4.36 -5.92 -18.24
CA PHE A 139 -3.61 -6.77 -17.32
C PHE A 139 -4.53 -7.64 -16.44
N GLU A 140 -5.77 -7.27 -16.24
CA GLU A 140 -6.72 -8.03 -15.42
C GLU A 140 -7.11 -9.37 -16.07
N ASP A 141 -6.87 -9.53 -17.38
CA ASP A 141 -7.04 -10.82 -18.07
C ASP A 141 -6.04 -11.88 -17.60
N TYR A 142 -4.94 -11.45 -17.00
CA TYR A 142 -3.90 -12.32 -16.42
C TYR A 142 -4.11 -12.62 -14.93
N LEU A 143 -5.14 -12.04 -14.30
CA LEU A 143 -5.41 -12.24 -12.88
C LEU A 143 -6.28 -13.47 -12.64
N THR A 144 -5.88 -14.25 -11.65
CA THR A 144 -6.72 -15.30 -11.03
C THR A 144 -7.03 -14.89 -9.58
N PRO A 145 -7.97 -15.56 -8.90
CA PRO A 145 -8.20 -15.32 -7.46
C PRO A 145 -6.94 -15.49 -6.62
N GLU A 146 -6.04 -16.36 -7.03
CA GLU A 146 -4.79 -16.72 -6.34
C GLU A 146 -3.62 -15.78 -6.69
N THR A 147 -3.77 -14.90 -7.69
CA THR A 147 -2.69 -14.01 -8.13
C THR A 147 -2.43 -12.90 -7.12
N ILE A 148 -1.18 -12.80 -6.65
CA ILE A 148 -0.70 -11.74 -5.75
C ILE A 148 -0.01 -10.63 -6.54
N LEU A 149 0.79 -11.01 -7.56
CA LEU A 149 1.62 -10.10 -8.33
C LEU A 149 1.71 -10.58 -9.78
N LEU A 150 1.66 -9.62 -10.70
CA LEU A 150 1.98 -9.80 -12.12
C LEU A 150 3.27 -9.06 -12.44
N GLU A 151 4.11 -9.66 -13.28
CA GLU A 151 5.32 -9.06 -13.83
C GLU A 151 5.28 -9.15 -15.36
N PHE A 152 5.38 -8.00 -16.02
CA PHE A 152 5.49 -7.83 -17.45
C PHE A 152 6.81 -7.14 -17.75
N LYS A 153 7.70 -7.82 -18.48
CA LYS A 153 9.03 -7.32 -18.81
C LYS A 153 9.32 -7.47 -20.30
N SER A 154 9.88 -6.41 -20.91
CA SER A 154 10.25 -6.44 -22.31
C SER A 154 11.26 -7.57 -22.62
N GLY A 155 10.98 -8.32 -23.69
CA GLY A 155 11.79 -9.48 -24.11
C GLY A 155 11.60 -10.74 -23.25
N SER A 156 10.59 -10.79 -22.36
CA SER A 156 10.31 -11.93 -21.47
C SER A 156 8.83 -12.30 -21.49
N CYS A 157 8.52 -13.58 -21.20
CA CYS A 157 7.12 -13.97 -21.03
C CYS A 157 6.57 -13.39 -19.72
N PRO A 158 5.27 -13.02 -19.67
CA PRO A 158 4.63 -12.58 -18.45
C PRO A 158 4.67 -13.65 -17.36
N VAL A 159 4.81 -13.20 -16.12
CA VAL A 159 4.92 -14.08 -14.94
C VAL A 159 3.92 -13.64 -13.88
N ALA A 160 3.34 -14.61 -13.18
CA ALA A 160 2.51 -14.35 -12.01
C ALA A 160 3.08 -15.00 -10.77
N LYS A 161 3.04 -14.29 -9.66
CA LYS A 161 3.22 -14.85 -8.33
C LYS A 161 1.84 -15.22 -7.79
N ILE A 162 1.61 -16.49 -7.54
CA ILE A 162 0.33 -17.01 -7.08
C ILE A 162 0.45 -17.71 -5.74
N VAL A 163 -0.67 -17.80 -5.03
CA VAL A 163 -0.81 -18.61 -3.81
C VAL A 163 -1.50 -19.92 -4.17
N ASP A 164 -0.77 -21.01 -4.06
CA ASP A 164 -1.27 -22.37 -4.29
C ASP A 164 -1.28 -23.13 -2.96
N GLY A 165 -2.45 -23.19 -2.32
CA GLY A 165 -2.59 -23.76 -0.98
C GLY A 165 -1.77 -23.01 0.07
N GLU A 166 -0.68 -23.60 0.55
CA GLU A 166 0.25 -23.02 1.55
C GLU A 166 1.51 -22.44 0.91
N GLU A 167 1.74 -22.71 -0.36
CA GLU A 167 2.94 -22.31 -1.06
C GLU A 167 2.69 -21.07 -1.94
N VAL A 168 3.73 -20.26 -2.06
CA VAL A 168 3.77 -19.14 -3.00
C VAL A 168 4.65 -19.55 -4.17
N LYS A 169 4.08 -19.56 -5.37
CA LYS A 169 4.76 -20.02 -6.60
C LYS A 169 4.84 -18.91 -7.63
N LEU A 170 5.92 -18.92 -8.40
CA LEU A 170 6.09 -18.09 -9.58
C LEU A 170 5.77 -18.95 -10.81
N ILE A 171 4.80 -18.52 -11.61
CA ILE A 171 4.36 -19.23 -12.81
C ILE A 171 4.41 -18.32 -14.04
N LYS A 172 4.70 -18.91 -15.20
CA LYS A 172 4.53 -18.23 -16.49
C LYS A 172 3.05 -18.20 -16.84
N ILE A 173 2.55 -17.05 -17.29
CA ILE A 173 1.14 -16.84 -17.65
C ILE A 173 0.96 -16.48 -19.13
N GLY A 174 2.01 -16.56 -19.93
CA GLY A 174 1.99 -16.37 -21.37
C GLY A 174 3.11 -17.16 -22.04
N ASP A 175 2.87 -17.56 -23.29
CA ASP A 175 3.83 -18.38 -24.06
C ASP A 175 4.78 -17.56 -24.91
N LYS A 176 4.49 -16.25 -25.12
CA LYS A 176 5.29 -15.36 -25.95
C LYS A 176 5.98 -14.28 -25.12
N PRO A 177 7.26 -14.00 -25.41
CA PRO A 177 7.91 -12.82 -24.87
C PRO A 177 7.19 -11.55 -25.35
N LEU A 178 6.98 -10.61 -24.43
CA LEU A 178 6.37 -9.32 -24.76
C LEU A 178 7.38 -8.39 -25.45
N SER A 179 6.92 -7.65 -26.44
CA SER A 179 7.69 -6.55 -27.01
C SER A 179 7.69 -5.36 -26.04
N GLU A 180 8.58 -4.39 -26.29
CA GLU A 180 8.61 -3.16 -25.49
C GLU A 180 7.33 -2.33 -25.72
N GLU A 181 6.77 -2.35 -26.94
CA GLU A 181 5.53 -1.69 -27.29
C GLU A 181 4.34 -2.27 -26.52
N GLU A 182 4.24 -3.60 -26.40
CA GLU A 182 3.17 -4.27 -25.65
C GLU A 182 3.20 -3.91 -24.16
N VAL A 183 4.40 -3.84 -23.55
CA VAL A 183 4.54 -3.41 -22.15
C VAL A 183 4.20 -1.93 -22.00
N ASN A 184 4.62 -1.08 -22.94
CA ASN A 184 4.27 0.35 -22.95
C ASN A 184 2.77 0.57 -23.07
N GLU A 185 2.06 -0.20 -23.89
CA GLU A 185 0.59 -0.11 -23.99
C GLU A 185 -0.11 -0.34 -22.65
N LEU A 186 0.33 -1.35 -21.90
CA LEU A 186 -0.20 -1.62 -20.56
C LEU A 186 0.08 -0.45 -19.60
N ILE A 187 1.28 0.12 -19.66
CA ILE A 187 1.67 1.27 -18.83
C ILE A 187 0.86 2.52 -19.19
N GLU A 188 0.68 2.80 -20.48
CA GLU A 188 -0.10 3.96 -20.95
C GLU A 188 -1.58 3.85 -20.57
N GLU A 189 -2.15 2.64 -20.61
CA GLU A 189 -3.50 2.36 -20.14
C GLU A 189 -3.65 2.70 -18.65
N ILE A 190 -2.71 2.26 -17.81
CA ILE A 190 -2.70 2.53 -16.37
C ILE A 190 -2.51 4.02 -16.07
N ILE A 191 -1.56 4.67 -16.75
CA ILE A 191 -1.30 6.12 -16.57
C ILE A 191 -2.51 6.94 -17.02
N GLY A 192 -3.16 6.54 -18.12
CA GLY A 192 -4.36 7.18 -18.62
C GLY A 192 -5.48 7.17 -17.59
N GLU A 193 -5.78 6.01 -17.02
CA GLU A 193 -6.79 5.89 -15.95
C GLU A 193 -6.38 6.66 -14.68
N CYS A 194 -5.09 6.63 -14.34
CA CYS A 194 -4.58 7.34 -13.17
C CYS A 194 -4.79 8.87 -13.26
N ARG A 195 -4.77 9.44 -14.45
CA ARG A 195 -5.03 10.88 -14.68
C ARG A 195 -6.51 11.25 -14.53
N LEU A 196 -7.41 10.31 -14.75
CA LEU A 196 -8.86 10.53 -14.75
C LEU A 196 -9.52 10.06 -13.45
N SER A 197 -8.82 9.29 -12.63
CA SER A 197 -9.36 8.64 -11.45
C SER A 197 -8.92 9.33 -10.17
N ASP A 198 -9.88 9.70 -9.33
CA ASP A 198 -9.63 10.14 -7.95
C ASP A 198 -9.09 8.99 -7.07
N GLU A 199 -9.11 7.76 -7.58
CA GLU A 199 -8.61 6.56 -6.88
C GLU A 199 -7.13 6.30 -7.16
N CYS A 200 -6.46 7.17 -7.91
CA CYS A 200 -5.03 7.06 -8.17
C CYS A 200 -4.21 8.01 -7.31
N SER A 201 -3.11 7.50 -6.77
CA SER A 201 -2.08 8.31 -6.12
C SER A 201 -0.68 7.89 -6.54
N ILE A 202 0.15 8.88 -6.85
CA ILE A 202 1.55 8.65 -7.24
C ILE A 202 2.42 8.75 -5.99
N ARG A 203 3.14 7.65 -5.66
CA ARG A 203 4.05 7.57 -4.51
C ARG A 203 5.48 7.97 -4.87
N ILE A 204 5.94 7.50 -6.00
CA ILE A 204 7.29 7.79 -6.51
C ILE A 204 7.16 8.15 -7.98
N LEU A 205 7.74 9.28 -8.36
CA LEU A 205 7.92 9.69 -9.75
C LEU A 205 9.33 10.26 -9.90
N LYS A 206 10.22 9.46 -10.46
CA LYS A 206 11.62 9.78 -10.71
C LYS A 206 12.00 9.35 -12.11
N THR A 207 13.13 9.85 -12.61
CA THR A 207 13.66 9.41 -13.91
C THR A 207 13.88 7.90 -13.89
N GLY A 208 13.18 7.19 -14.78
CA GLY A 208 13.26 5.73 -14.89
C GLY A 208 12.50 4.92 -13.83
N ALA A 209 11.84 5.54 -12.85
CA ALA A 209 11.10 4.83 -11.81
C ALA A 209 9.77 5.52 -11.47
N MET A 210 8.69 4.75 -11.44
CA MET A 210 7.37 5.23 -11.00
C MET A 210 6.73 4.17 -10.11
N ILE A 211 6.15 4.60 -8.99
CA ILE A 211 5.25 3.78 -8.17
C ILE A 211 3.97 4.54 -7.97
N LEU A 212 2.86 3.91 -8.36
CA LEU A 212 1.52 4.45 -8.15
C LEU A 212 0.62 3.41 -7.48
N GLN A 213 -0.43 3.91 -6.87
CA GLN A 213 -1.52 3.17 -6.29
C GLN A 213 -2.78 3.50 -7.09
N LEU A 214 -3.40 2.50 -7.70
CA LEU A 214 -4.65 2.64 -8.44
C LEU A 214 -5.63 1.57 -7.96
N ARG A 215 -6.74 1.98 -7.36
CA ARG A 215 -7.67 1.07 -6.68
C ARG A 215 -6.91 0.17 -5.68
N ASP A 216 -7.10 -1.13 -5.72
CA ASP A 216 -6.41 -2.13 -4.88
C ASP A 216 -5.09 -2.66 -5.47
N TYR A 217 -4.56 -1.99 -6.52
CA TYR A 217 -3.31 -2.35 -7.15
C TYR A 217 -2.19 -1.38 -6.82
N ARG A 218 -1.04 -1.90 -6.39
CA ARG A 218 0.22 -1.17 -6.37
C ARG A 218 0.99 -1.50 -7.63
N ILE A 219 1.31 -0.48 -8.39
CA ILE A 219 1.91 -0.59 -9.71
C ILE A 219 3.27 0.07 -9.68
N ALA A 220 4.30 -0.67 -10.06
CA ALA A 220 5.66 -0.19 -10.19
C ALA A 220 6.11 -0.31 -11.64
N VAL A 221 6.67 0.78 -12.17
CA VAL A 221 7.28 0.83 -13.50
C VAL A 221 8.75 1.16 -13.34
N ALA A 222 9.60 0.36 -13.94
CA ALA A 222 11.03 0.59 -14.04
C ALA A 222 11.46 0.61 -15.51
N LYS A 223 12.28 1.60 -15.91
CA LYS A 223 12.81 1.75 -17.25
C LYS A 223 14.25 2.29 -17.25
N PRO A 224 15.00 2.14 -18.33
CA PRO A 224 16.33 2.73 -18.43
C PRO A 224 16.30 4.27 -18.15
N PRO A 225 17.33 4.84 -17.48
CA PRO A 225 18.57 4.17 -17.04
C PRO A 225 18.48 3.51 -15.65
N PHE A 226 17.34 3.56 -14.97
CA PHE A 226 17.16 2.97 -13.64
C PHE A 226 17.21 1.43 -13.67
N SER A 227 16.63 0.81 -14.68
CA SER A 227 16.69 -0.62 -14.97
C SER A 227 17.30 -0.85 -16.37
N ASP A 228 17.76 -2.05 -16.65
CA ASP A 228 18.28 -2.45 -17.96
C ASP A 228 17.16 -2.70 -18.99
N LYS A 229 15.95 -2.94 -18.54
CA LYS A 229 14.76 -3.23 -19.35
C LYS A 229 13.54 -2.47 -18.85
N LEU A 230 12.56 -2.32 -19.75
CA LEU A 230 11.24 -1.86 -19.33
C LEU A 230 10.52 -2.98 -18.58
N GLU A 231 10.06 -2.68 -17.37
CA GLU A 231 9.39 -3.61 -16.48
C GLU A 231 8.17 -2.96 -15.84
N LEU A 232 7.07 -3.69 -15.79
CA LEU A 232 5.82 -3.33 -15.14
C LEU A 232 5.46 -4.42 -14.13
N MET A 233 5.38 -4.06 -12.86
CA MET A 233 4.94 -4.94 -11.78
C MET A 233 3.62 -4.45 -11.22
N ILE A 234 2.64 -5.34 -11.06
CA ILE A 234 1.31 -5.04 -10.54
C ILE A 234 1.04 -5.96 -9.36
N ARG A 235 1.02 -5.40 -8.16
CA ARG A 235 0.73 -6.12 -6.92
C ARG A 235 -0.68 -5.85 -6.44
N ARG A 236 -1.46 -6.90 -6.21
CA ARG A 236 -2.77 -6.80 -5.56
C ARG A 236 -2.56 -6.60 -4.05
N LEU A 237 -3.27 -5.65 -3.46
CA LEU A 237 -3.15 -5.31 -2.04
C LEU A 237 -4.30 -5.88 -1.20
N SER A 238 -5.49 -6.01 -1.78
CA SER A 238 -6.61 -6.70 -1.13
C SER A 238 -6.57 -8.19 -1.44
N PHE A 239 -6.59 -8.99 -0.40
CA PHE A 239 -6.67 -10.44 -0.50
C PHE A 239 -7.63 -10.97 0.57
N LYS A 240 -8.40 -12.03 0.26
CA LYS A 240 -9.33 -12.59 1.25
C LYS A 240 -8.55 -13.11 2.47
N PRO A 241 -9.02 -12.84 3.70
CA PRO A 241 -8.35 -13.31 4.90
C PRO A 241 -8.30 -14.86 4.92
N ARG A 242 -7.14 -15.38 5.29
CA ARG A 242 -6.89 -16.83 5.40
C ARG A 242 -7.06 -17.38 6.82
N PHE A 243 -7.44 -16.51 7.78
CA PHE A 243 -7.56 -16.86 9.18
C PHE A 243 -8.97 -16.56 9.71
N GLU A 244 -9.34 -17.21 10.81
CA GLU A 244 -10.59 -16.94 11.49
C GLU A 244 -10.55 -15.59 12.22
N VAL A 245 -11.62 -14.79 12.08
CA VAL A 245 -11.75 -13.46 12.68
C VAL A 245 -12.22 -13.51 14.13
N LYS A 246 -12.68 -14.67 14.64
CA LYS A 246 -13.16 -14.87 16.02
C LYS A 246 -12.25 -14.29 17.13
N PRO A 247 -10.90 -14.37 17.05
CA PRO A 247 -10.04 -13.80 18.08
C PRO A 247 -10.17 -12.29 18.25
N LEU A 248 -10.70 -11.55 17.27
CA LEU A 248 -10.90 -10.10 17.36
C LEU A 248 -11.93 -9.69 18.42
N SER A 249 -12.90 -10.53 18.78
CA SER A 249 -13.88 -10.21 19.82
C SER A 249 -13.20 -9.85 21.15
N ILE A 250 -12.14 -10.56 21.52
CA ILE A 250 -11.36 -10.30 22.75
C ILE A 250 -10.71 -8.92 22.72
N LEU A 251 -10.22 -8.49 21.56
CA LEU A 251 -9.67 -7.15 21.36
C LEU A 251 -10.78 -6.10 21.47
N MET A 252 -11.92 -6.34 20.79
CA MET A 252 -13.05 -5.42 20.76
C MET A 252 -13.58 -5.08 22.15
N GLU A 253 -13.55 -6.00 23.11
CA GLU A 253 -13.97 -5.76 24.49
C GLU A 253 -13.05 -4.77 25.23
N ARG A 254 -11.81 -4.58 24.78
CA ARG A 254 -10.77 -3.81 25.48
C ARG A 254 -10.46 -2.43 24.90
N ILE A 255 -10.95 -2.12 23.69
CA ILE A 255 -10.56 -0.91 22.96
C ILE A 255 -11.52 0.28 23.09
N TRP A 256 -12.67 0.11 23.77
CA TRP A 256 -13.75 1.12 23.74
C TRP A 256 -13.57 2.25 24.75
N ASP A 257 -13.02 1.98 25.91
CA ASP A 257 -13.03 2.92 27.04
C ASP A 257 -11.87 3.92 27.02
N LYS A 258 -10.85 3.68 26.21
CA LYS A 258 -9.66 4.53 26.12
C LYS A 258 -9.24 4.75 24.68
N SER A 259 -8.57 5.88 24.44
CA SER A 259 -7.86 6.04 23.18
C SER A 259 -6.68 5.07 23.13
N VAL A 260 -6.57 4.27 22.07
CA VAL A 260 -5.57 3.20 21.94
C VAL A 260 -4.77 3.33 20.64
N GLY A 261 -3.53 2.84 20.67
CA GLY A 261 -2.71 2.62 19.49
C GLY A 261 -2.73 1.15 19.10
N ILE A 262 -3.10 0.86 17.87
CA ILE A 262 -3.17 -0.49 17.32
C ILE A 262 -2.29 -0.55 16.06
N LEU A 263 -1.35 -1.48 16.00
CA LEU A 263 -0.62 -1.81 14.77
C LEU A 263 -1.08 -3.17 14.25
N VAL A 264 -1.44 -3.21 12.98
CA VAL A 264 -1.74 -4.43 12.24
C VAL A 264 -0.60 -4.68 11.27
N ILE A 265 0.12 -5.77 11.43
CA ILE A 265 1.31 -6.10 10.64
C ILE A 265 1.12 -7.47 10.00
N GLY A 266 1.40 -7.56 8.72
CA GLY A 266 1.38 -8.81 7.97
C GLY A 266 1.56 -8.61 6.47
N ALA A 267 1.70 -9.70 5.74
CA ALA A 267 1.77 -9.64 4.29
C ALA A 267 0.42 -9.18 3.69
N PRO A 268 0.39 -8.52 2.53
CA PRO A 268 -0.86 -8.10 1.88
C PRO A 268 -1.84 -9.26 1.69
N GLU A 269 -1.32 -10.42 1.35
CA GLU A 269 -2.08 -11.66 1.15
C GLU A 269 -2.62 -12.29 2.43
N SER A 270 -2.19 -11.82 3.61
CA SER A 270 -2.69 -12.31 4.91
C SER A 270 -4.04 -11.72 5.30
N GLY A 271 -4.61 -10.80 4.52
CA GLY A 271 -5.91 -10.17 4.78
C GLY A 271 -5.87 -9.05 5.83
N VAL A 272 -4.70 -8.42 6.04
CA VAL A 272 -4.55 -7.28 6.98
C VAL A 272 -5.48 -6.11 6.67
N LEU A 273 -5.78 -5.87 5.38
CA LEU A 273 -6.69 -4.81 4.97
C LEU A 273 -8.14 -5.11 5.39
N GLU A 274 -8.58 -6.35 5.26
CA GLU A 274 -9.90 -6.80 5.70
C GLU A 274 -10.04 -6.72 7.21
N LEU A 275 -9.00 -7.07 7.97
CA LEU A 275 -8.96 -6.86 9.41
C LEU A 275 -9.13 -5.39 9.78
N ALA A 276 -8.46 -4.53 9.05
CA ALA A 276 -8.58 -3.10 9.25
C ALA A 276 -9.98 -2.58 8.96
N LYS A 277 -10.63 -3.03 7.88
CA LYS A 277 -12.03 -2.71 7.58
C LYS A 277 -12.97 -3.12 8.72
N ILE A 278 -12.74 -4.29 9.30
CA ILE A 278 -13.53 -4.77 10.46
C ILE A 278 -13.34 -3.83 11.65
N LEU A 279 -12.09 -3.44 11.97
CA LEU A 279 -11.81 -2.51 13.07
C LEU A 279 -12.45 -1.14 12.83
N VAL A 280 -12.30 -0.58 11.64
CA VAL A 280 -12.88 0.71 11.25
C VAL A 280 -14.41 0.68 11.38
N ASN A 281 -15.05 -0.36 10.85
CA ASN A 281 -16.50 -0.53 10.96
C ASN A 281 -16.97 -0.64 12.42
N ALA A 282 -16.25 -1.40 13.24
CA ALA A 282 -16.58 -1.54 14.65
C ALA A 282 -16.53 -0.21 15.41
N TYR A 283 -15.56 0.68 15.13
CA TYR A 283 -15.53 2.04 15.70
C TYR A 283 -16.70 2.89 15.23
N ARG A 284 -17.07 2.77 13.94
CA ARG A 284 -18.24 3.49 13.40
C ARG A 284 -19.57 3.03 14.01
N GLU A 285 -19.77 1.72 14.14
CA GLU A 285 -20.96 1.14 14.78
C GLU A 285 -21.13 1.58 16.24
N LYS A 286 -20.02 1.92 16.90
CA LYS A 286 -20.02 2.54 18.23
C LYS A 286 -20.22 4.06 18.21
N GLY A 287 -20.57 4.65 17.07
CA GLY A 287 -20.81 6.09 16.91
C GLY A 287 -19.55 6.95 17.01
N ARG A 288 -18.36 6.37 16.80
CA ARG A 288 -17.09 7.11 16.83
C ARG A 288 -16.80 7.77 15.48
N MET A 289 -16.28 9.00 15.52
CA MET A 289 -15.82 9.70 14.32
C MET A 289 -14.49 9.10 13.84
N VAL A 290 -14.54 8.36 12.74
CA VAL A 290 -13.36 7.73 12.14
C VAL A 290 -12.91 8.53 10.91
N LYS A 291 -11.62 8.78 10.79
CA LYS A 291 -10.97 9.35 9.59
C LYS A 291 -9.92 8.39 9.08
N VAL A 292 -9.80 8.31 7.77
CA VAL A 292 -8.87 7.41 7.09
C VAL A 292 -7.82 8.23 6.37
N VAL A 293 -6.55 7.84 6.50
CA VAL A 293 -5.44 8.38 5.71
C VAL A 293 -4.87 7.25 4.89
N GLU A 294 -4.97 7.36 3.58
CA GLU A 294 -4.49 6.33 2.68
C GLU A 294 -4.02 6.90 1.34
N TYR A 295 -3.19 6.12 0.66
CA TYR A 295 -2.79 6.38 -0.72
C TYR A 295 -3.78 5.67 -1.66
N GLY A 296 -4.72 6.40 -2.25
CA GLY A 296 -5.81 5.81 -3.03
C GLY A 296 -6.92 5.23 -2.13
N LYS A 297 -8.06 4.91 -2.70
CA LYS A 297 -9.23 4.41 -1.96
C LYS A 297 -9.18 2.89 -1.77
N MET A 298 -8.22 2.40 -0.99
CA MET A 298 -8.06 0.95 -0.75
C MET A 298 -9.13 0.35 0.16
N LEU A 299 -9.62 1.12 1.13
CA LEU A 299 -10.70 0.66 2.00
C LEU A 299 -12.03 0.55 1.24
N GLY A 300 -12.08 1.07 0.00
CA GLY A 300 -13.28 1.08 -0.81
C GLY A 300 -14.38 1.95 -0.18
N GLU A 301 -15.62 1.72 -0.59
CA GLU A 301 -16.78 2.40 -0.01
C GLU A 301 -17.12 1.79 1.35
N VAL A 302 -16.42 2.22 2.39
CA VAL A 302 -16.80 1.91 3.77
C VAL A 302 -17.76 3.00 4.25
N GLY A 303 -18.97 3.07 3.66
CA GLY A 303 -20.00 4.06 3.98
C GLY A 303 -19.50 5.51 3.88
N ASP A 304 -20.05 6.42 4.69
CA ASP A 304 -19.74 7.87 4.69
C ASP A 304 -18.40 8.22 5.34
N LEU A 305 -17.32 7.43 5.11
CA LEU A 305 -16.00 7.77 5.62
C LEU A 305 -15.29 8.80 4.73
N THR A 306 -14.71 9.80 5.37
CA THR A 306 -13.81 10.72 4.68
C THR A 306 -12.41 10.11 4.66
N CYS A 307 -11.90 9.83 3.45
CA CYS A 307 -10.54 9.40 3.21
C CYS A 307 -9.68 10.61 2.83
N TYR A 308 -8.56 10.78 3.52
CA TYR A 308 -7.60 11.84 3.30
C TYR A 308 -6.39 11.29 2.55
N GLY A 309 -5.99 11.97 1.49
CA GLY A 309 -4.66 11.81 0.90
C GLY A 309 -3.59 12.54 1.73
N LEU A 310 -2.38 12.60 1.20
CA LEU A 310 -1.30 13.34 1.84
C LEU A 310 -1.38 14.83 1.48
N LEU A 311 -1.49 15.69 2.49
CA LEU A 311 -1.45 17.14 2.32
C LEU A 311 -0.07 17.55 1.79
N GLU A 312 -0.02 18.09 0.57
CA GLU A 312 1.23 18.42 -0.14
C GLU A 312 2.23 17.24 -0.24
N GLY A 313 1.72 16.00 -0.28
CA GLY A 313 2.55 14.80 -0.33
C GLY A 313 3.25 14.45 0.99
N ASP A 314 2.87 15.09 2.12
CA ASP A 314 3.49 14.88 3.43
C ASP A 314 2.51 14.39 4.48
N ILE A 315 2.80 13.20 5.03
CA ILE A 315 1.99 12.57 6.09
C ILE A 315 2.07 13.36 7.41
N GLU A 316 3.18 14.03 7.71
CA GLU A 316 3.31 14.80 8.95
C GLU A 316 2.37 16.01 8.94
N LYS A 317 2.26 16.72 7.79
CA LYS A 317 1.29 17.80 7.60
C LYS A 317 -0.16 17.32 7.67
N THR A 318 -0.45 16.15 7.09
CA THR A 318 -1.77 15.51 7.19
C THR A 318 -2.12 15.19 8.64
N ALA A 319 -1.19 14.63 9.40
CA ALA A 319 -1.38 14.34 10.81
C ALA A 319 -1.62 15.61 11.64
N GLU A 320 -0.87 16.69 11.38
CA GLU A 320 -1.06 17.98 12.04
C GLU A 320 -2.44 18.57 11.78
N PHE A 321 -2.93 18.50 10.54
CA PHE A 321 -4.30 18.90 10.20
C PHE A 321 -5.34 18.08 10.96
N LEU A 322 -5.19 16.75 10.99
CA LEU A 322 -6.12 15.85 11.65
C LEU A 322 -6.12 16.01 13.18
N ILE A 323 -4.99 16.35 13.79
CA ILE A 323 -4.90 16.68 15.22
C ILE A 323 -5.78 17.88 15.58
N GLN A 324 -5.88 18.88 14.69
CA GLN A 324 -6.74 20.06 14.94
C GLN A 324 -8.24 19.71 14.89
N ILE A 325 -8.63 18.73 14.08
CA ILE A 325 -10.01 18.25 13.97
C ILE A 325 -10.41 17.37 15.16
N LYS A 326 -9.43 16.70 15.79
CA LYS A 326 -9.62 15.76 16.91
C LYS A 326 -10.69 14.69 16.67
N PRO A 327 -10.61 13.85 15.62
CA PRO A 327 -11.50 12.72 15.48
C PRO A 327 -11.25 11.69 16.58
N ASP A 328 -12.22 10.80 16.83
CA ASP A 328 -12.06 9.74 17.83
C ASP A 328 -11.03 8.69 17.40
N CYS A 329 -11.00 8.39 16.10
CA CYS A 329 -10.10 7.38 15.54
C CYS A 329 -9.54 7.81 14.19
N ILE A 330 -8.25 7.60 13.99
CA ILE A 330 -7.57 7.77 12.71
C ILE A 330 -6.98 6.42 12.29
N PHE A 331 -7.28 6.06 11.06
CA PHE A 331 -6.75 4.89 10.40
C PHE A 331 -5.66 5.31 9.40
N LEU A 332 -4.45 4.75 9.55
CA LEU A 332 -3.31 4.99 8.67
C LEU A 332 -3.03 3.72 7.86
N ASN A 333 -3.33 3.76 6.57
CA ASN A 333 -3.04 2.64 5.69
C ASN A 333 -1.62 2.74 5.15
N ASP A 334 -0.91 1.59 5.16
CA ASP A 334 0.41 1.39 4.56
C ASP A 334 1.51 2.30 5.13
N MET A 335 1.73 2.16 6.41
CA MET A 335 2.83 2.81 7.11
C MET A 335 4.16 2.13 6.76
N SER A 336 4.97 2.75 5.91
CA SER A 336 6.24 2.18 5.42
C SER A 336 7.47 3.02 5.77
N SER A 337 7.29 4.31 5.98
CA SER A 337 8.37 5.27 6.20
C SER A 337 8.54 5.67 7.67
N SER A 338 9.70 6.25 7.99
CA SER A 338 9.94 6.84 9.33
C SER A 338 8.99 7.99 9.66
N LYS A 339 8.48 8.71 8.65
CA LYS A 339 7.51 9.79 8.82
C LYS A 339 6.14 9.24 9.24
N ASP A 340 5.74 8.08 8.68
CA ASP A 340 4.47 7.43 9.04
C ASP A 340 4.47 7.04 10.52
N PHE A 341 5.57 6.44 11.01
CA PHE A 341 5.72 6.10 12.44
C PHE A 341 5.68 7.33 13.35
N LYS A 342 6.37 8.41 12.96
CA LYS A 342 6.32 9.67 13.72
C LYS A 342 4.90 10.25 13.75
N SER A 343 4.19 10.22 12.64
CA SER A 343 2.81 10.69 12.55
C SER A 343 1.87 9.88 13.41
N PHE A 344 2.00 8.54 13.40
CA PHE A 344 1.26 7.66 14.30
C PHE A 344 1.49 8.02 15.77
N ILE A 345 2.73 8.22 16.17
CA ILE A 345 3.10 8.62 17.54
C ILE A 345 2.50 9.98 17.90
N LYS A 346 2.61 11.00 17.03
CA LYS A 346 2.02 12.33 17.23
C LYS A 346 0.51 12.26 17.47
N LEU A 347 -0.22 11.49 16.64
CA LEU A 347 -1.66 11.28 16.78
C LEU A 347 -2.00 10.63 18.12
N ARG A 348 -1.24 9.63 18.54
CA ARG A 348 -1.42 8.96 19.83
C ARG A 348 -1.18 9.90 20.99
N LEU A 349 -0.13 10.69 20.96
CA LEU A 349 0.19 11.69 22.01
C LEU A 349 -0.84 12.81 22.06
N ALA A 350 -1.53 13.10 20.96
CA ALA A 350 -2.69 14.01 20.95
C ALA A 350 -3.98 13.41 21.54
N GLY A 351 -3.95 12.17 22.02
CA GLY A 351 -5.07 11.49 22.63
C GLY A 351 -6.06 10.85 21.65
N ILE A 352 -5.70 10.74 20.37
CA ILE A 352 -6.52 10.16 19.32
C ILE A 352 -6.23 8.66 19.21
N THR A 353 -7.26 7.82 19.08
CA THR A 353 -7.04 6.42 18.70
C THR A 353 -6.41 6.35 17.32
N ALA A 354 -5.31 5.62 17.19
CA ALA A 354 -4.64 5.42 15.91
C ALA A 354 -4.53 3.93 15.58
N ILE A 355 -4.98 3.56 14.39
CA ILE A 355 -4.85 2.21 13.84
C ILE A 355 -3.94 2.31 12.64
N GLY A 356 -2.80 1.63 12.67
CA GLY A 356 -1.82 1.63 11.58
C GLY A 356 -1.69 0.26 10.93
N ILE A 357 -1.69 0.22 9.59
CA ILE A 357 -1.34 -0.99 8.83
C ILE A 357 0.09 -0.90 8.34
N ILE A 358 0.82 -2.01 8.47
CA ILE A 358 2.16 -2.19 7.93
C ILE A 358 2.19 -3.50 7.15
N TYR A 359 2.45 -3.37 5.85
CA TYR A 359 2.66 -4.55 5.00
C TYR A 359 4.09 -5.04 5.13
N ALA A 360 4.27 -6.23 5.68
CA ALA A 360 5.58 -6.85 5.85
C ALA A 360 5.50 -8.37 5.92
N ASP A 361 6.48 -9.02 5.36
CA ASP A 361 6.64 -10.48 5.41
C ASP A 361 7.19 -10.92 6.79
N ASP A 362 7.97 -10.07 7.46
CA ASP A 362 8.46 -10.30 8.83
C ASP A 362 7.90 -9.24 9.80
N PRO A 363 6.76 -9.52 10.44
CA PRO A 363 6.14 -8.61 11.41
C PRO A 363 7.03 -8.27 12.61
N LEU A 364 7.89 -9.19 13.04
CA LEU A 364 8.76 -8.96 14.21
C LEU A 364 9.88 -7.98 13.91
N GLN A 365 10.44 -7.99 12.69
CA GLN A 365 11.42 -6.98 12.28
C GLN A 365 10.80 -5.58 12.24
N VAL A 366 9.56 -5.46 11.78
CA VAL A 366 8.84 -4.19 11.78
C VAL A 366 8.65 -3.68 13.21
N LEU A 367 8.23 -4.56 14.12
CA LEU A 367 8.10 -4.21 15.54
C LEU A 367 9.44 -3.72 16.10
N LYS A 368 10.56 -4.42 15.84
CA LYS A 368 11.90 -4.00 16.26
C LYS A 368 12.25 -2.61 15.71
N ARG A 369 11.94 -2.33 14.45
CA ARG A 369 12.17 -1.01 13.83
C ARG A 369 11.33 0.10 14.45
N PHE A 370 10.08 -0.18 14.80
CA PHE A 370 9.20 0.77 15.46
C PHE A 370 9.71 1.08 16.87
N VAL A 371 9.97 0.04 17.66
CA VAL A 371 10.43 0.13 19.03
C VAL A 371 11.79 0.83 19.15
N SER A 372 12.72 0.59 18.22
CA SER A 372 14.06 1.22 18.25
C SER A 372 14.06 2.75 18.16
N LYS A 373 12.92 3.37 17.86
CA LYS A 373 12.77 4.84 17.71
C LYS A 373 12.06 5.49 18.91
N LEU A 374 11.72 4.72 19.91
CA LEU A 374 10.95 5.15 21.06
C LEU A 374 11.67 4.81 22.36
N ASP A 375 11.47 5.66 23.37
CA ASP A 375 11.76 5.28 24.75
C ASP A 375 10.67 4.32 25.24
N LEU A 376 11.04 3.48 26.22
CA LEU A 376 10.14 2.46 26.77
C LEU A 376 8.82 3.06 27.28
N ASP A 377 8.89 4.24 27.88
CA ASP A 377 7.75 4.99 28.41
C ASP A 377 6.79 5.48 27.32
N LEU A 378 7.33 5.92 26.17
CA LEU A 378 6.56 6.35 25.02
C LEU A 378 5.94 5.17 24.28
N LEU A 379 6.59 4.00 24.32
CA LEU A 379 6.11 2.81 23.64
C LEU A 379 4.70 2.42 24.10
N THR A 380 4.50 2.27 25.42
CA THR A 380 3.19 1.85 25.99
C THR A 380 2.14 2.96 25.95
N LYS A 381 2.54 4.23 25.88
CA LYS A 381 1.62 5.37 25.68
C LYS A 381 1.11 5.45 24.23
N THR A 382 1.93 4.98 23.29
CA THR A 382 1.63 5.10 21.87
C THR A 382 1.10 3.82 21.26
N LEU A 383 1.59 2.65 21.67
CA LEU A 383 1.20 1.33 21.17
C LEU A 383 0.65 0.47 22.32
N ASN A 384 -0.64 0.14 22.23
CA ASN A 384 -1.33 -0.67 23.24
C ASN A 384 -1.60 -2.09 22.75
N PHE A 385 -1.92 -2.22 21.45
CA PHE A 385 -2.23 -3.51 20.85
C PHE A 385 -1.46 -3.72 19.56
N LEU A 386 -1.09 -4.98 19.34
CA LEU A 386 -0.39 -5.43 18.15
C LEU A 386 -1.13 -6.63 17.59
N ILE A 387 -1.44 -6.58 16.30
CA ILE A 387 -2.03 -7.69 15.56
C ILE A 387 -0.99 -8.16 14.55
N LEU A 388 -0.54 -9.40 14.69
CA LEU A 388 0.40 -10.04 13.77
C LEU A 388 -0.32 -11.08 12.93
N ALA A 389 -0.42 -10.83 11.64
CA ALA A 389 -0.94 -11.80 10.67
C ALA A 389 0.25 -12.52 10.01
N ILE A 390 0.62 -13.66 10.60
CA ILE A 390 1.74 -14.50 10.13
C ILE A 390 1.14 -15.80 9.58
N ASP A 391 1.39 -16.10 8.32
CA ASP A 391 0.83 -17.23 7.60
C ASP A 391 -0.70 -17.28 7.73
N LYS A 392 -1.23 -18.29 8.42
CA LYS A 392 -2.67 -18.43 8.70
C LYS A 392 -3.02 -18.12 10.15
N ILE A 393 -2.05 -17.62 10.92
CA ILE A 393 -2.18 -17.41 12.36
C ILE A 393 -2.34 -15.92 12.64
N LEU A 394 -3.41 -15.58 13.35
CA LEU A 394 -3.64 -14.25 13.87
C LEU A 394 -3.18 -14.20 15.33
N GLY A 395 -2.04 -13.54 15.58
CA GLY A 395 -1.59 -13.20 16.90
C GLY A 395 -2.15 -11.84 17.32
N ILE A 396 -2.88 -11.77 18.43
CA ILE A 396 -3.37 -10.53 19.02
C ILE A 396 -2.70 -10.32 20.35
N TYR A 397 -1.99 -9.21 20.49
CA TYR A 397 -1.15 -8.93 21.65
C TYR A 397 -1.50 -7.60 22.29
N GLU A 398 -1.37 -7.56 23.61
CA GLU A 398 -1.46 -6.36 24.44
C GLU A 398 -0.08 -6.03 25.00
N LEU A 399 0.29 -4.76 24.98
CA LEU A 399 1.54 -4.25 25.51
C LEU A 399 1.29 -3.62 26.88
N ASN A 400 1.90 -4.18 27.92
CA ASN A 400 1.77 -3.70 29.30
C ASN A 400 3.14 -3.42 29.89
N MET A 401 3.30 -2.24 30.52
CA MET A 401 4.52 -1.94 31.27
C MET A 401 4.45 -2.62 32.65
N THR A 402 5.55 -3.23 33.03
CA THR A 402 5.73 -3.81 34.35
C THR A 402 7.15 -3.55 34.85
N ILE A 403 7.37 -3.81 36.17
CA ILE A 403 8.68 -3.64 36.79
C ILE A 403 9.07 -4.97 37.43
N ARG A 404 9.99 -5.68 36.77
CA ARG A 404 10.56 -6.93 37.22
C ARG A 404 11.88 -7.25 36.51
N ALA A 405 12.55 -8.30 36.91
CA ALA A 405 13.68 -8.81 36.16
C ALA A 405 13.21 -9.38 34.79
N PRO A 406 13.91 -9.10 33.68
CA PRO A 406 13.63 -9.74 32.41
C PRO A 406 13.77 -11.26 32.50
N THR A 407 12.96 -11.97 31.77
CA THR A 407 12.95 -13.43 31.72
C THR A 407 14.32 -14.00 31.36
N GLY A 408 14.84 -14.92 32.18
CA GLY A 408 16.17 -15.52 31.98
C GLY A 408 17.36 -14.67 32.45
N ARG A 409 17.10 -13.53 33.11
CA ARG A 409 18.12 -12.69 33.77
C ARG A 409 18.10 -12.92 35.29
N ASP A 410 19.16 -12.45 35.97
CA ASP A 410 19.24 -12.48 37.43
C ASP A 410 18.01 -11.79 38.03
N PRO A 411 17.27 -12.46 38.94
CA PRO A 411 16.08 -11.90 39.61
C PRO A 411 16.30 -10.58 40.35
N THR A 412 17.54 -10.28 40.72
CA THR A 412 17.91 -9.02 41.38
C THR A 412 17.95 -7.81 40.44
N HIS A 413 18.07 -8.03 39.13
CA HIS A 413 18.13 -6.98 38.11
C HIS A 413 16.73 -6.50 37.71
N ILE A 414 16.00 -5.95 38.68
CA ILE A 414 14.67 -5.38 38.48
C ILE A 414 14.76 -4.09 37.66
N LYS A 415 14.00 -4.00 36.59
CA LYS A 415 13.92 -2.81 35.71
C LYS A 415 12.55 -2.71 35.03
N PRO A 416 12.16 -1.49 34.56
CA PRO A 416 10.98 -1.36 33.72
C PRO A 416 11.13 -2.18 32.44
N LEU A 417 10.09 -2.91 32.09
CA LEU A 417 10.00 -3.67 30.84
C LEU A 417 8.56 -3.66 30.32
N VAL A 418 8.40 -3.87 29.03
CA VAL A 418 7.10 -4.03 28.39
C VAL A 418 6.89 -5.49 28.06
N GLU A 419 5.85 -6.06 28.62
CA GLU A 419 5.35 -7.39 28.27
C GLU A 419 4.44 -7.31 27.06
N ILE A 420 4.66 -8.18 26.08
CA ILE A 420 3.77 -8.38 24.95
C ILE A 420 3.02 -9.68 25.18
N ARG A 421 1.79 -9.53 25.64
CA ARG A 421 0.92 -10.62 26.09
C ARG A 421 -0.04 -11.03 25.00
N ASN A 422 -0.04 -12.30 24.64
CA ASN A 422 -0.99 -12.88 23.70
C ASN A 422 -2.39 -12.89 24.33
N LEU A 423 -3.34 -12.14 23.76
CA LEU A 423 -4.68 -12.01 24.34
C LEU A 423 -5.48 -13.31 24.33
N PRO A 424 -5.57 -14.07 23.23
CA PRO A 424 -6.28 -15.34 23.20
C PRO A 424 -5.71 -16.40 24.14
N LYS A 425 -4.38 -16.46 24.29
CA LYS A 425 -3.69 -17.46 25.11
C LYS A 425 -3.45 -17.02 26.56
N GLY A 426 -3.49 -15.70 26.82
CA GLY A 426 -3.32 -15.12 28.14
C GLY A 426 -1.89 -15.09 28.68
N GLY A 427 -0.87 -15.32 27.84
CA GLY A 427 0.53 -15.39 28.27
C GLY A 427 1.46 -14.39 27.60
N VAL A 428 2.62 -14.13 28.24
CA VAL A 428 3.67 -13.26 27.71
C VAL A 428 4.49 -14.04 26.69
N GLU A 429 4.55 -13.55 25.45
CA GLU A 429 5.34 -14.17 24.37
C GLU A 429 6.63 -13.39 24.06
N TYR A 430 6.65 -12.07 24.31
CA TYR A 430 7.81 -11.21 24.06
C TYR A 430 7.99 -10.21 25.19
N GLU A 431 9.23 -9.78 25.41
CA GLU A 431 9.61 -8.76 26.37
C GLU A 431 10.48 -7.70 25.71
N ILE A 432 10.21 -6.42 26.05
CA ILE A 432 11.02 -5.29 25.59
C ILE A 432 11.53 -4.56 26.82
N TYR A 433 12.83 -4.36 26.91
CA TYR A 433 13.47 -3.60 27.99
C TYR A 433 14.68 -2.79 27.49
N SER A 434 15.11 -1.82 28.29
CA SER A 434 16.30 -1.04 27.99
C SER A 434 17.54 -1.68 28.63
N ASP A 435 18.62 -1.78 27.86
CA ASP A 435 19.93 -2.19 28.35
C ASP A 435 21.00 -1.32 27.70
N GLY A 436 21.81 -0.63 28.51
CA GLY A 436 22.80 0.31 28.03
C GLY A 436 22.25 1.43 27.14
N GLY A 437 21.00 1.88 27.37
CA GLY A 437 20.34 2.92 26.57
C GLY A 437 19.77 2.43 25.23
N LYS A 438 19.84 1.12 24.95
CA LYS A 438 19.21 0.51 23.76
C LYS A 438 18.02 -0.33 24.17
N LEU A 439 16.94 -0.25 23.38
CA LEU A 439 15.79 -1.13 23.57
C LEU A 439 16.12 -2.52 22.97
N ILE A 440 15.94 -3.53 23.80
CA ILE A 440 16.15 -4.94 23.46
C ILE A 440 14.79 -5.61 23.37
N VAL A 441 14.52 -6.25 22.24
CA VAL A 441 13.37 -7.13 22.05
C VAL A 441 13.90 -8.57 22.15
N GLU A 442 13.66 -9.23 23.25
CA GLU A 442 14.10 -10.62 23.44
C GLU A 442 13.12 -11.59 22.80
N VAL A 443 13.44 -12.02 21.58
CA VAL A 443 12.69 -13.06 20.85
C VAL A 443 13.47 -14.38 20.83
N GLU A 444 14.79 -14.32 20.70
CA GLU A 444 15.64 -15.52 20.53
C GLU A 444 15.84 -16.32 21.81
N LYS A 445 16.08 -15.63 22.94
CA LYS A 445 16.14 -16.30 24.25
C LYS A 445 14.82 -16.94 24.65
N LEU A 446 13.70 -16.38 24.18
CA LEU A 446 12.39 -16.96 24.38
C LEU A 446 12.21 -18.27 23.61
N LYS A 447 12.76 -18.42 22.41
CA LYS A 447 12.75 -19.68 21.66
C LYS A 447 13.58 -20.76 22.34
N GLU A 448 14.77 -20.43 22.85
CA GLU A 448 15.61 -21.36 23.61
C GLU A 448 14.96 -21.75 24.93
N ARG A 449 14.32 -20.79 25.61
CA ARG A 449 13.55 -21.07 26.84
C ARG A 449 12.32 -21.91 26.57
N ILE A 450 11.58 -21.66 25.49
CA ILE A 450 10.46 -22.52 25.07
C ILE A 450 10.97 -23.94 24.81
N LYS A 451 12.11 -24.10 24.15
CA LYS A 451 12.71 -25.41 23.91
C LYS A 451 13.07 -26.10 25.21
N TYR A 452 13.75 -25.41 26.13
CA TYR A 452 14.09 -25.92 27.45
C TYR A 452 12.86 -26.31 28.26
N LEU A 453 11.83 -25.45 28.27
CA LEU A 453 10.56 -25.71 28.95
C LEU A 453 9.82 -26.91 28.39
N ARG A 454 9.82 -27.06 27.03
CA ARG A 454 9.25 -28.22 26.35
C ARG A 454 9.96 -29.50 26.75
N GLU A 455 11.28 -29.51 26.72
CA GLU A 455 12.08 -30.67 27.11
C GLU A 455 11.80 -31.07 28.58
N ARG A 456 11.74 -30.10 29.51
CA ARG A 456 11.41 -30.36 30.92
C ARG A 456 9.98 -30.83 31.13
N ALA A 457 9.03 -30.22 30.41
CA ALA A 457 7.63 -30.60 30.49
C ALA A 457 7.36 -31.97 29.83
N GLU A 458 8.09 -32.33 28.78
CA GLU A 458 8.03 -33.67 28.19
C GLU A 458 8.61 -34.75 29.09
N LEU A 459 9.63 -34.43 29.86
CA LEU A 459 10.12 -35.35 30.88
C LEU A 459 9.08 -35.58 31.96
N LEU A 460 8.42 -34.49 32.41
CA LEU A 460 7.37 -34.57 33.44
C LEU A 460 6.13 -35.33 32.93
N ILE A 461 5.69 -35.07 31.66
CA ILE A 461 4.54 -35.80 31.09
C ILE A 461 4.82 -37.28 30.96
N LYS A 462 6.05 -37.68 30.62
CA LYS A 462 6.42 -39.11 30.60
C LYS A 462 6.27 -39.77 31.95
N GLN A 463 6.64 -39.08 33.03
CA GLN A 463 6.44 -39.58 34.40
C GLN A 463 4.94 -39.65 34.74
N ILE A 464 4.16 -38.62 34.41
CA ILE A 464 2.73 -38.60 34.67
C ILE A 464 1.99 -39.66 33.85
N LYS A 465 2.36 -39.92 32.61
CA LYS A 465 1.77 -40.96 31.76
C LYS A 465 1.96 -42.37 32.26
N SER A 466 2.94 -42.63 33.12
CA SER A 466 3.04 -43.92 33.81
C SER A 466 1.91 -44.18 34.80
N PHE A 467 1.24 -43.13 35.27
CA PHE A 467 0.09 -43.20 36.20
C PHE A 467 -1.25 -42.84 35.51
N ASP A 468 -1.20 -41.99 34.49
CA ASP A 468 -2.34 -41.57 33.67
C ASP A 468 -1.94 -41.55 32.19
N PRO A 469 -2.18 -42.66 31.43
CA PRO A 469 -1.79 -42.75 30.03
C PRO A 469 -2.36 -41.65 29.13
N ASP A 470 -3.52 -41.13 29.49
CA ASP A 470 -4.25 -40.12 28.70
C ASP A 470 -3.90 -38.68 29.15
N ALA A 471 -2.92 -38.49 30.01
CA ALA A 471 -2.46 -37.17 30.39
C ALA A 471 -1.98 -36.37 29.21
N SER A 472 -2.38 -35.11 29.11
CA SER A 472 -1.96 -34.17 28.08
C SER A 472 -1.33 -32.93 28.66
N ILE A 473 -0.50 -32.26 27.84
CA ILE A 473 0.21 -31.04 28.19
C ILE A 473 -0.16 -29.95 27.21
N GLU A 474 -0.43 -28.76 27.72
CA GLU A 474 -0.67 -27.56 26.97
C GLU A 474 0.27 -26.45 27.44
N PHE A 475 1.05 -25.88 26.53
CA PHE A 475 1.86 -24.70 26.76
C PHE A 475 0.98 -23.46 26.53
N VAL A 476 0.42 -22.92 27.61
CA VAL A 476 -0.47 -21.76 27.53
C VAL A 476 0.35 -20.49 27.30
N SER A 477 1.51 -20.40 27.93
CA SER A 477 2.41 -19.24 27.81
C SER A 477 3.84 -19.59 28.28
N LEU A 478 4.76 -18.62 28.23
CA LEU A 478 6.14 -18.76 28.71
C LEU A 478 6.26 -18.89 30.25
N ASP A 479 5.25 -18.43 30.95
CA ASP A 479 5.17 -18.44 32.40
C ASP A 479 4.12 -19.43 32.96
N ARG A 480 3.43 -20.16 32.05
CA ARG A 480 2.35 -21.07 32.43
C ARG A 480 2.23 -22.30 31.54
N VAL A 481 2.29 -23.45 32.17
CA VAL A 481 2.07 -24.76 31.56
C VAL A 481 0.89 -25.46 32.25
N VAL A 482 -0.03 -26.04 31.48
CA VAL A 482 -1.20 -26.73 31.99
C VAL A 482 -1.11 -28.22 31.64
N PHE A 483 -1.24 -29.06 32.67
CA PHE A 483 -1.39 -30.51 32.50
C PHE A 483 -2.84 -30.89 32.77
N THR A 484 -3.47 -31.52 31.79
CA THR A 484 -4.80 -32.11 31.94
C THR A 484 -4.64 -33.58 32.32
N ILE A 485 -5.07 -33.92 33.55
CA ILE A 485 -4.86 -35.23 34.17
C ILE A 485 -6.12 -35.72 34.88
N ASN A 486 -6.12 -36.97 35.33
CA ASN A 486 -7.17 -37.47 36.19
C ASN A 486 -7.16 -36.70 37.53
N GLY A 487 -8.32 -36.17 37.93
CA GLY A 487 -8.46 -35.33 39.13
C GLY A 487 -7.95 -35.98 40.44
N ASP A 488 -8.05 -37.30 40.55
CA ASP A 488 -7.61 -38.06 41.72
C ASP A 488 -6.07 -38.08 41.92
N LEU A 489 -5.34 -37.75 40.86
CA LEU A 489 -3.87 -37.69 40.91
C LEU A 489 -3.32 -36.31 41.30
N ILE A 490 -4.12 -35.25 41.23
CA ILE A 490 -3.66 -33.86 41.49
C ILE A 490 -3.01 -33.73 42.88
N PRO A 491 -3.58 -34.26 44.00
CA PRO A 491 -2.95 -34.17 45.31
C PRO A 491 -1.60 -34.88 45.40
N LYS A 492 -1.44 -36.00 44.65
CA LYS A 492 -0.23 -36.82 44.63
C LYS A 492 0.94 -36.18 43.86
N LEU A 493 0.64 -35.24 42.97
CA LEU A 493 1.61 -34.60 42.10
C LEU A 493 2.07 -33.22 42.60
N SER A 494 1.71 -32.86 43.86
CA SER A 494 2.06 -31.54 44.43
C SER A 494 3.57 -31.29 44.52
N ASN A 495 4.37 -32.31 44.83
CA ASN A 495 5.83 -32.20 44.88
C ASN A 495 6.42 -31.98 43.45
N LEU A 496 5.94 -32.74 42.47
CA LEU A 496 6.38 -32.57 41.08
C LEU A 496 6.05 -31.17 40.54
N ARG A 497 4.93 -30.60 40.99
CA ARG A 497 4.60 -29.19 40.69
C ARG A 497 5.63 -28.24 41.27
N LYS A 498 6.00 -28.42 42.53
CA LYS A 498 6.97 -27.58 43.24
C LYS A 498 8.34 -27.66 42.57
N ASP A 499 8.82 -28.88 42.29
CA ASP A 499 10.11 -29.12 41.66
C ASP A 499 10.18 -28.51 40.26
N PHE A 500 9.09 -28.59 39.49
CA PHE A 500 9.02 -27.98 38.15
C PHE A 500 9.05 -26.46 38.22
N VAL A 501 8.30 -25.85 39.14
CA VAL A 501 8.28 -24.39 39.35
C VAL A 501 9.64 -23.88 39.82
N GLU A 502 10.29 -24.58 40.76
CA GLU A 502 11.63 -24.23 41.26
C GLU A 502 12.69 -24.36 40.15
N ALA A 503 12.62 -25.41 39.32
CA ALA A 503 13.58 -25.64 38.24
C ALA A 503 13.39 -24.71 37.05
N THR A 504 12.18 -24.26 36.76
CA THR A 504 11.85 -23.52 35.53
C THR A 504 11.39 -22.08 35.76
N GLY A 505 10.97 -21.74 36.99
CA GLY A 505 10.33 -20.46 37.31
C GLY A 505 8.97 -20.26 36.62
N VAL A 506 8.38 -21.33 36.07
CA VAL A 506 7.14 -21.30 35.27
C VAL A 506 6.00 -21.92 36.07
N MET A 507 4.85 -21.26 36.10
CA MET A 507 3.67 -21.75 36.81
C MET A 507 3.18 -23.04 36.14
N LEU A 508 3.08 -24.11 36.95
CA LEU A 508 2.49 -25.37 36.57
C LEU A 508 1.08 -25.48 37.12
N GLU A 509 0.09 -25.62 36.26
CA GLU A 509 -1.31 -25.86 36.63
C GLU A 509 -1.71 -27.28 36.29
N PHE A 510 -2.35 -27.97 37.25
CA PHE A 510 -3.02 -29.23 36.95
C PHE A 510 -4.52 -28.98 36.82
N ARG A 511 -5.09 -29.44 35.72
CA ARG A 511 -6.53 -29.37 35.41
C ARG A 511 -7.10 -30.77 35.40
N ALA A 512 -8.18 -30.98 36.14
CA ALA A 512 -8.90 -32.24 36.11
C ALA A 512 -9.56 -32.41 34.72
N ARG A 513 -9.43 -33.60 34.15
CA ARG A 513 -10.13 -33.96 32.91
C ARG A 513 -11.64 -33.99 33.20
N ALA A 514 -12.42 -33.30 32.37
CA ALA A 514 -13.87 -33.44 32.37
C ALA A 514 -14.24 -34.90 32.05
N LYS A 515 -15.14 -35.46 32.88
CA LYS A 515 -15.63 -36.84 32.69
C LYS A 515 -16.47 -36.98 31.44
#